data_81c118e9299243cc587da51ca10f10ec
#
_entry.id   81c118e9299243cc587da51ca10f10ec
#
_cell.length_a   1.000
_cell.length_b   1.000
_cell.length_c   1.000
_cell.angle_alpha   90.00
_cell.angle_beta   90.00
_cell.angle_gamma   90.00
#
_symmetry.space_group_name_H-M   'P 1'
#
loop_
_entity.id
_entity.type
_entity.pdbx_description
1 polymer ?
#
loop_
_entity_poly.entity_id
_entity_poly.type
_entity_poly.pdbx_seq_one_letter_code
_entity_poly.pdbx_strand_id
1 'polypeptide(L)'
;MSVEATVITADKLVAEVTRLHNEGWRLVTMSSVEIDADNMEILYHFDKDLKLTNLRLSLPKGGTIPSISGVLFGAFLIENEIRDQFGVTFDGLVVDYQGRLMNDCTATTSNSPFCRLLVKHGMTVAKEVK
;
A
#
# COMPACT_ATOMS: atom_id res chain seq x y z
N MET A 1 -7.30 -19.06 -2.34
CA MET A 1 -8.29 -18.27 -3.07
C MET A 1 -7.65 -16.99 -3.57
N SER A 2 -7.84 -16.67 -4.81
CA SER A 2 -7.25 -15.45 -5.36
C SER A 2 -8.35 -14.45 -5.71
N VAL A 3 -8.00 -13.18 -5.63
CA VAL A 3 -8.92 -12.12 -5.96
C VAL A 3 -8.79 -11.82 -7.45
N GLU A 4 -9.91 -11.77 -8.14
CA GLU A 4 -9.90 -11.44 -9.54
C GLU A 4 -9.53 -9.99 -9.66
N ALA A 5 -8.53 -9.68 -10.43
CA ALA A 5 -8.06 -8.30 -10.56
C ALA A 5 -7.42 -8.05 -11.92
N THR A 6 -7.56 -6.84 -12.40
CA THR A 6 -6.92 -6.43 -13.64
C THR A 6 -5.50 -6.00 -13.31
N VAL A 7 -4.53 -6.60 -13.96
CA VAL A 7 -3.13 -6.26 -13.73
C VAL A 7 -2.79 -4.97 -14.46
N ILE A 8 -2.17 -4.03 -13.74
CA ILE A 8 -1.77 -2.76 -14.34
C ILE A 8 -0.34 -2.45 -13.97
N THR A 9 0.24 -1.49 -14.62
CA THR A 9 1.60 -1.03 -14.35
C THR A 9 1.55 0.35 -13.70
N ALA A 10 2.64 0.74 -13.05
CA ALA A 10 2.68 2.01 -12.34
C ALA A 10 2.42 3.21 -13.24
N ASP A 11 2.89 3.16 -14.46
CA ASP A 11 2.71 4.27 -15.39
C ASP A 11 1.27 4.43 -15.85
N LYS A 12 0.44 3.40 -15.73
CA LYS A 12 -0.95 3.47 -16.13
C LYS A 12 -1.89 3.64 -14.94
N LEU A 13 -1.36 3.58 -13.74
CA LEU A 13 -2.17 3.59 -12.54
C LEU A 13 -3.05 4.83 -12.43
N VAL A 14 -2.46 6.00 -12.52
CA VAL A 14 -3.21 7.25 -12.33
C VAL A 14 -4.28 7.41 -13.41
N ALA A 15 -3.95 7.05 -14.63
CA ALA A 15 -4.90 7.14 -15.74
C ALA A 15 -6.09 6.20 -15.52
N GLU A 16 -5.82 4.98 -15.07
CA GLU A 16 -6.88 4.01 -14.85
C GLU A 16 -7.76 4.41 -13.67
N VAL A 17 -7.15 4.90 -12.61
CA VAL A 17 -7.91 5.37 -11.45
C VAL A 17 -8.76 6.58 -11.83
N THR A 18 -8.23 7.48 -12.65
CA THR A 18 -8.98 8.63 -13.13
C THR A 18 -10.18 8.18 -13.96
N ARG A 19 -9.97 7.18 -14.82
CA ARG A 19 -11.06 6.65 -15.64
C ARG A 19 -12.16 6.07 -14.75
N LEU A 20 -11.78 5.26 -13.76
CA LEU A 20 -12.75 4.67 -12.85
C LEU A 20 -13.50 5.75 -12.07
N HIS A 21 -12.78 6.76 -11.60
CA HIS A 21 -13.39 7.86 -10.86
C HIS A 21 -14.42 8.58 -11.73
N ASN A 22 -14.07 8.86 -12.97
CA ASN A 22 -14.97 9.56 -13.88
C ASN A 22 -16.19 8.72 -14.25
N GLU A 23 -16.07 7.41 -14.21
CA GLU A 23 -17.19 6.51 -14.47
C GLU A 23 -18.06 6.29 -13.23
N GLY A 24 -17.73 6.90 -12.12
CA GLY A 24 -18.53 6.80 -10.91
C GLY A 24 -18.14 5.68 -9.97
N TRP A 25 -16.99 5.04 -10.18
CA TRP A 25 -16.52 4.02 -9.26
C TRP A 25 -15.94 4.69 -8.01
N ARG A 26 -16.13 4.06 -6.87
CA ARG A 26 -15.67 4.57 -5.59
C ARG A 26 -14.53 3.70 -5.08
N LEU A 27 -13.50 4.30 -4.54
CA LEU A 27 -12.41 3.54 -3.92
C LEU A 27 -12.92 3.00 -2.59
N VAL A 28 -12.88 1.70 -2.41
CA VAL A 28 -13.28 1.07 -1.17
C VAL A 28 -12.09 1.02 -0.22
N THR A 29 -10.99 0.47 -0.67
CA THR A 29 -9.76 0.36 0.12
C THR A 29 -8.61 -0.07 -0.77
N MET A 30 -7.44 -0.16 -0.19
CA MET A 30 -6.26 -0.73 -0.83
C MET A 30 -5.72 -1.82 0.08
N SER A 31 -5.14 -2.84 -0.51
CA SER A 31 -4.54 -3.94 0.23
C SER A 31 -3.12 -4.16 -0.24
N SER A 32 -2.23 -4.52 0.66
CA SER A 32 -0.84 -4.82 0.31
C SER A 32 -0.52 -6.24 0.70
N VAL A 33 0.18 -6.94 -0.17
CA VAL A 33 0.53 -8.34 0.06
C VAL A 33 1.98 -8.54 -0.30
N GLU A 34 2.73 -9.20 0.56
CA GLU A 34 4.10 -9.58 0.21
C GLU A 34 4.05 -10.89 -0.53
N ILE A 35 4.62 -10.93 -1.70
CA ILE A 35 4.63 -12.13 -2.52
C ILE A 35 5.83 -13.00 -2.14
N ASP A 36 7.00 -12.39 -2.03
CA ASP A 36 8.20 -13.11 -1.65
C ASP A 36 9.17 -12.14 -0.96
N ALA A 37 10.42 -12.52 -0.81
CA ALA A 37 11.39 -11.70 -0.11
C ALA A 37 11.64 -10.35 -0.79
N ASP A 38 11.47 -10.29 -2.10
CA ASP A 38 11.81 -9.12 -2.87
C ASP A 38 10.65 -8.38 -3.50
N ASN A 39 9.49 -8.98 -3.56
CA ASN A 39 8.36 -8.42 -4.30
C ASN A 39 7.08 -8.32 -3.48
N MET A 40 6.25 -7.38 -3.83
CA MET A 40 4.95 -7.22 -3.20
C MET A 40 3.94 -6.76 -4.22
N GLU A 41 2.68 -6.81 -3.85
CA GLU A 41 1.60 -6.33 -4.69
C GLU A 41 0.72 -5.38 -3.91
N ILE A 42 0.15 -4.42 -4.61
CA ILE A 42 -0.88 -3.57 -4.03
C ILE A 42 -2.13 -3.75 -4.87
N LEU A 43 -3.24 -3.97 -4.20
CA LEU A 43 -4.53 -4.10 -4.86
C LEU A 43 -5.36 -2.87 -4.51
N TYR A 44 -6.00 -2.32 -5.52
CA TYR A 44 -6.90 -1.18 -5.36
C TYR A 44 -8.31 -1.71 -5.60
N HIS A 45 -9.19 -1.55 -4.62
CA HIS A 45 -10.53 -2.10 -4.68
C HIS A 45 -11.55 -0.98 -4.90
N PHE A 46 -12.33 -1.10 -5.96
CA PHE A 46 -13.35 -0.11 -6.30
C PHE A 46 -14.72 -0.78 -6.36
N ASP A 47 -15.75 -0.03 -6.05
CA ASP A 47 -17.11 -0.52 -6.21
C ASP A 47 -17.99 0.49 -6.93
N LYS A 48 -19.04 -0.02 -7.56
CA LYS A 48 -20.07 0.78 -8.18
C LYS A 48 -21.30 -0.10 -8.29
N ASP A 49 -22.41 0.39 -7.77
CA ASP A 49 -23.69 -0.33 -7.83
C ASP A 49 -23.57 -1.78 -7.34
N LEU A 50 -22.90 -1.95 -6.22
CA LEU A 50 -22.70 -3.25 -5.56
C LEU A 50 -21.83 -4.22 -6.37
N LYS A 51 -21.07 -3.72 -7.35
CA LYS A 51 -20.13 -4.53 -8.08
C LYS A 51 -18.74 -4.11 -7.72
N LEU A 52 -17.83 -5.07 -7.59
CA LEU A 52 -16.44 -4.79 -7.25
C LEU A 52 -15.56 -4.94 -8.48
N THR A 53 -14.58 -4.07 -8.58
CA THR A 53 -13.50 -4.26 -9.54
C THR A 53 -12.20 -3.99 -8.82
N ASN A 54 -11.17 -4.70 -9.19
CA ASN A 54 -9.89 -4.62 -8.52
C ASN A 54 -8.77 -4.41 -9.51
N LEU A 55 -7.81 -3.55 -9.14
CA LEU A 55 -6.60 -3.38 -9.92
C LEU A 55 -5.45 -3.97 -9.11
N ARG A 56 -4.52 -4.63 -9.79
CA ARG A 56 -3.37 -5.27 -9.14
C ARG A 56 -2.09 -4.70 -9.71
N LEU A 57 -1.24 -4.21 -8.85
CA LEU A 57 0.03 -3.63 -9.23
C LEU A 57 1.15 -4.35 -8.49
N SER A 58 2.09 -4.91 -9.23
CA SER A 58 3.25 -5.58 -8.62
C SER A 58 4.42 -4.62 -8.61
N LEU A 59 5.19 -4.65 -7.56
CA LEU A 59 6.37 -3.80 -7.44
C LEU A 59 7.42 -4.47 -6.54
N PRO A 60 8.70 -4.12 -6.69
CA PRO A 60 9.70 -4.62 -5.75
C PRO A 60 9.53 -3.93 -4.41
N LYS A 61 9.93 -4.59 -3.34
CA LYS A 61 9.87 -4.00 -2.02
C LYS A 61 10.73 -2.74 -1.98
N GLY A 62 10.25 -1.72 -1.32
CA GLY A 62 10.94 -0.44 -1.30
C GLY A 62 10.75 0.38 -2.57
N GLY A 63 9.91 -0.09 -3.46
CA GLY A 63 9.69 0.61 -4.73
C GLY A 63 8.86 1.87 -4.57
N THR A 64 8.74 2.60 -5.66
CA THR A 64 8.00 3.85 -5.71
C THR A 64 6.89 3.72 -6.74
N ILE A 65 5.70 4.16 -6.37
CA ILE A 65 4.58 4.20 -7.30
C ILE A 65 3.88 5.54 -7.19
N PRO A 66 3.16 5.97 -8.22
CA PRO A 66 2.45 7.24 -8.17
C PRO A 66 1.34 7.19 -7.14
N SER A 67 1.15 8.28 -6.41
CA SER A 67 0.03 8.40 -5.49
C SER A 67 -1.25 8.65 -6.27
N ILE A 68 -2.36 8.09 -5.81
CA ILE A 68 -3.66 8.38 -6.39
C ILE A 68 -4.43 9.40 -5.56
N SER A 69 -3.79 9.96 -4.52
CA SER A 69 -4.47 10.91 -3.65
C SER A 69 -4.80 12.23 -4.37
N GLY A 70 -4.13 12.53 -5.46
CA GLY A 70 -4.49 13.69 -6.27
C GLY A 70 -5.80 13.53 -7.01
N VAL A 71 -6.21 12.28 -7.27
CA VAL A 71 -7.48 11.99 -7.94
C VAL A 71 -8.54 11.68 -6.88
N LEU A 72 -8.19 10.88 -5.89
CA LEU A 72 -9.08 10.47 -4.82
C LEU A 72 -8.44 10.87 -3.51
N PHE A 73 -8.83 12.02 -3.00
CA PHE A 73 -8.15 12.58 -1.83
C PHE A 73 -8.11 11.61 -0.65
N GLY A 74 -9.19 10.90 -0.42
CA GLY A 74 -9.24 9.97 0.71
C GLY A 74 -8.20 8.87 0.68
N ALA A 75 -7.59 8.63 -0.46
CA ALA A 75 -6.56 7.60 -0.57
C ALA A 75 -5.29 7.96 0.21
N PHE A 76 -5.08 9.25 0.54
CA PHE A 76 -3.86 9.68 1.19
C PHE A 76 -3.62 8.92 2.50
N LEU A 77 -4.67 8.62 3.22
CA LEU A 77 -4.54 7.95 4.50
C LEU A 77 -4.08 6.51 4.34
N ILE A 78 -4.69 5.80 3.40
CA ILE A 78 -4.34 4.41 3.14
C ILE A 78 -2.93 4.32 2.58
N GLU A 79 -2.56 5.25 1.72
CA GLU A 79 -1.22 5.24 1.14
C GLU A 79 -0.16 5.49 2.21
N ASN A 80 -0.43 6.39 3.16
CA ASN A 80 0.51 6.60 4.25
C ASN A 80 0.61 5.37 5.16
N GLU A 81 -0.48 4.68 5.38
CA GLU A 81 -0.46 3.46 6.18
C GLU A 81 0.37 2.38 5.50
N ILE A 82 0.21 2.20 4.20
CA ILE A 82 0.99 1.23 3.45
C ILE A 82 2.46 1.60 3.48
N ARG A 83 2.77 2.88 3.38
CA ARG A 83 4.14 3.34 3.48
C ARG A 83 4.74 2.98 4.83
N ASP A 84 4.00 3.21 5.91
CA ASP A 84 4.51 2.92 7.24
C ASP A 84 4.77 1.43 7.44
N GLN A 85 3.89 0.60 6.92
CA GLN A 85 3.98 -0.83 7.18
C GLN A 85 4.84 -1.59 6.19
N PHE A 86 4.91 -1.15 4.95
CA PHE A 86 5.57 -1.91 3.90
C PHE A 86 6.76 -1.17 3.26
N GLY A 87 6.94 0.09 3.57
CA GLY A 87 8.08 0.83 3.03
C GLY A 87 7.93 1.29 1.59
N VAL A 88 6.71 1.24 1.05
CA VAL A 88 6.47 1.70 -0.31
C VAL A 88 6.46 3.22 -0.33
N THR A 89 7.09 3.81 -1.32
CA THR A 89 7.07 5.26 -1.49
C THR A 89 6.00 5.64 -2.50
N PHE A 90 5.14 6.58 -2.12
CA PHE A 90 4.11 7.07 -3.02
C PHE A 90 4.51 8.47 -3.49
N ASP A 91 4.72 8.61 -4.81
CA ASP A 91 5.15 9.86 -5.39
C ASP A 91 3.95 10.77 -5.58
N GLY A 92 4.03 11.97 -5.06
CA GLY A 92 2.93 12.94 -5.21
C GLY A 92 1.85 12.88 -4.16
N LEU A 93 2.14 12.33 -2.98
CA LEU A 93 1.16 12.31 -1.91
C LEU A 93 0.71 13.72 -1.56
N VAL A 94 -0.60 13.95 -1.51
CA VAL A 94 -1.12 15.28 -1.18
C VAL A 94 -0.92 15.61 0.30
N VAL A 95 -0.92 14.60 1.17
CA VAL A 95 -0.58 14.77 2.58
C VAL A 95 0.42 13.67 2.92
N ASP A 96 1.62 14.06 3.31
CA ASP A 96 2.68 13.10 3.55
C ASP A 96 3.09 13.13 5.02
N TYR A 97 2.82 12.05 5.73
CA TYR A 97 3.17 11.94 7.15
C TYR A 97 4.60 11.45 7.33
N GLN A 98 5.32 11.26 6.24
CA GLN A 98 6.74 10.91 6.27
C GLN A 98 7.04 9.65 7.09
N GLY A 99 6.19 8.66 6.95
CA GLY A 99 6.37 7.38 7.65
C GLY A 99 5.97 7.42 9.10
N ARG A 100 5.22 8.45 9.51
CA ARG A 100 4.84 8.58 10.90
C ARG A 100 3.34 8.60 11.15
N LEU A 101 2.56 8.07 10.25
CA LEU A 101 1.12 8.02 10.49
C LEU A 101 0.79 7.10 11.65
N MET A 102 1.32 5.89 11.62
CA MET A 102 1.06 4.89 12.65
C MET A 102 2.19 4.81 13.66
N ASN A 103 3.38 5.28 13.31
CA ASN A 103 4.54 5.19 14.16
C ASN A 103 4.97 6.56 14.59
N ASP A 104 5.25 6.74 15.90
CA ASP A 104 5.62 8.02 16.35
C ASP A 104 7.11 8.23 16.41
N CYS A 105 7.92 7.27 16.21
CA CYS A 105 9.35 7.48 16.22
C CYS A 105 9.95 7.02 14.91
N THR A 106 11.04 7.66 14.58
CA THR A 106 11.66 7.32 13.36
C THR A 106 12.58 6.21 13.44
N ALA A 107 12.80 5.71 14.56
CA ALA A 107 13.81 4.76 14.72
C ALA A 107 13.41 3.54 14.10
N THR A 108 14.08 3.15 13.25
CA THR A 108 14.04 1.99 12.96
C THR A 108 13.07 1.25 12.62
N THR A 109 12.35 1.50 12.20
CA THR A 109 11.48 0.69 12.07
C THR A 109 11.55 -0.20 11.06
N SER A 110 11.21 -1.29 11.23
CA SER A 110 11.04 -2.28 10.30
C SER A 110 9.81 -1.95 9.52
N ASN A 111 9.87 -1.97 8.26
CA ASN A 111 8.72 -1.75 7.41
C ASN A 111 8.00 -3.06 7.18
N SER A 112 7.74 -3.76 8.25
CA SER A 112 7.09 -5.07 8.16
C SER A 112 5.77 -5.03 8.87
N PRO A 113 4.84 -5.82 8.43
CA PRO A 113 3.57 -5.94 9.14
C PRO A 113 3.80 -6.38 10.57
N PHE A 114 2.90 -6.00 11.43
CA PHE A 114 3.01 -6.26 12.85
C PHE A 114 3.33 -7.70 13.21
N CYS A 115 2.62 -8.61 12.61
CA CYS A 115 2.86 -10.01 12.94
C CYS A 115 4.27 -10.47 12.57
N ARG A 116 4.81 -9.93 11.49
CA ARG A 116 6.15 -10.29 11.12
C ARG A 116 7.16 -9.73 12.13
N LEU A 117 6.89 -8.54 12.63
CA LEU A 117 7.75 -7.96 13.62
C LEU A 117 7.76 -8.79 14.86
N LEU A 118 6.61 -9.28 15.26
CA LEU A 118 6.54 -10.11 16.44
C LEU A 118 7.38 -11.35 16.29
N VAL A 119 7.31 -11.97 15.14
CA VAL A 119 8.07 -13.17 14.91
C VAL A 119 9.55 -12.88 14.98
N LYS A 120 9.99 -11.84 14.31
CA LYS A 120 11.37 -11.52 14.32
C LYS A 120 11.82 -11.19 15.70
N HIS A 121 11.05 -10.42 16.39
CA HIS A 121 11.42 -9.97 17.70
C HIS A 121 11.54 -11.19 18.61
N GLY A 122 10.60 -12.08 18.49
CA GLY A 122 10.65 -13.25 19.31
C GLY A 122 11.89 -14.06 19.10
N MET A 123 12.38 -14.07 17.86
CA MET A 123 13.50 -14.80 17.61
C MET A 123 14.72 -14.17 18.11
N THR A 124 14.77 -12.87 18.10
CA THR A 124 16.01 -12.25 18.47
C THR A 124 16.04 -11.81 19.85
N VAL A 125 14.93 -11.75 20.50
CA VAL A 125 14.89 -11.28 21.81
C VAL A 125 15.99 -11.73 22.63
N ALA A 126 16.25 -12.88 22.50
CA ALA A 126 17.23 -13.42 23.32
C ALA A 126 18.49 -12.67 23.27
N LYS A 127 18.86 -12.11 22.20
CA LYS A 127 20.06 -11.43 22.22
C LYS A 127 19.99 -10.05 22.05
N GLU A 128 19.05 -9.55 21.43
CA GLU A 128 19.10 -8.21 21.21
C GLU A 128 18.67 -7.39 22.32
N VAL A 129 17.88 -7.82 23.08
CA VAL A 129 17.41 -7.08 24.15
C VAL A 129 18.41 -6.66 25.07
N LYS A 130 19.41 -7.12 25.05
CA LYS A 130 20.32 -6.77 25.93
C LYS A 130 21.07 -5.99 25.52
#